data_58eba03fed96c6482288ecf6fa986c2a
#
_entry.id   58eba03fed96c6482288ecf6fa986c2a
#
_cell.length_a   1.000
_cell.length_b   1.000
_cell.length_c   1.000
_cell.angle_alpha   90.00
_cell.angle_beta   90.00
_cell.angle_gamma   90.00
#
_symmetry.space_group_name_H-M   'P 1'
#
loop_
_entity.id
_entity.type
_entity.pdbx_description
1 polymer ?
#
loop_
_entity_poly.entity_id
_entity_poly.type
_entity_poly.pdbx_seq_one_letter_code
_entity_poly.pdbx_strand_id
1 'polypeptide(L)'
;MEFATEGLQIPPDEIAAAFAPVAKTFTMRYEVRLSSHRTRVAMLVSKQDHCLADLLQRHKRNELHIDIPVIISNHNTCAGWAELFEIPFSVCPVTKETKPQQEQQVLSLLKDHRVELVVMARYMQILSAAFLSQIGCPVINIHHSFLPAFIGANPYRQAYDRGVKIIGATAHYATDDLDEGPTIEQDVIRVGTPGYRR
;
A
#
# COMPACT_ATOMS: atom_id res chain seq x y z
N MET A 1 -15.20 18.31 3.30
CA MET A 1 -16.68 18.54 3.24
C MET A 1 -17.26 17.40 2.43
N GLU A 2 -18.29 16.75 2.93
CA GLU A 2 -19.05 15.72 2.21
C GLU A 2 -20.48 16.26 1.98
N PHE A 3 -21.03 15.98 0.80
CA PHE A 3 -22.40 16.42 0.46
C PHE A 3 -23.04 15.46 -0.54
N ALA A 4 -24.37 15.39 -0.53
CA ALA A 4 -25.13 14.59 -1.47
C ALA A 4 -25.16 15.27 -2.85
N THR A 5 -25.10 14.47 -3.90
CA THR A 5 -25.18 14.99 -5.29
C THR A 5 -26.61 15.12 -5.82
N GLU A 6 -27.59 14.64 -5.03
CA GLU A 6 -29.00 14.75 -5.38
C GLU A 6 -29.44 16.20 -5.43
N GLY A 7 -30.02 16.61 -6.57
CA GLY A 7 -30.46 17.98 -6.78
C GLY A 7 -29.39 18.95 -7.32
N LEU A 8 -28.14 18.49 -7.51
CA LEU A 8 -27.15 19.27 -8.23
C LEU A 8 -27.54 19.41 -9.72
N GLN A 9 -27.37 20.63 -10.25
CA GLN A 9 -27.64 20.89 -11.66
C GLN A 9 -26.45 20.55 -12.58
N ILE A 10 -25.35 20.10 -12.01
CA ILE A 10 -24.12 19.69 -12.71
C ILE A 10 -23.85 18.22 -12.50
N PRO A 11 -23.35 17.50 -13.50
CA PRO A 11 -22.94 16.11 -13.35
C PRO A 11 -21.84 15.95 -12.30
N PRO A 12 -21.81 14.84 -11.53
CA PRO A 12 -20.81 14.63 -10.50
C PRO A 12 -19.35 14.70 -10.97
N ASP A 13 -19.07 14.27 -12.19
CA ASP A 13 -17.76 14.31 -12.85
C ASP A 13 -17.33 15.75 -13.26
N GLU A 14 -18.26 16.68 -13.38
CA GLU A 14 -18.00 18.09 -13.69
C GLU A 14 -17.82 18.97 -12.43
N ILE A 15 -18.08 18.46 -11.23
CA ILE A 15 -18.01 19.24 -9.97
C ILE A 15 -16.63 19.88 -9.80
N ALA A 16 -15.56 19.14 -10.06
CA ALA A 16 -14.20 19.66 -9.94
C ALA A 16 -13.95 20.84 -10.87
N ALA A 17 -14.39 20.74 -12.12
CA ALA A 17 -14.27 21.81 -13.12
C ALA A 17 -15.12 23.03 -12.75
N ALA A 18 -16.34 22.82 -12.28
CA ALA A 18 -17.24 23.89 -11.85
C ALA A 18 -16.72 24.63 -10.61
N PHE A 19 -16.01 23.95 -9.72
CA PHE A 19 -15.42 24.57 -8.52
C PHE A 19 -14.09 25.28 -8.78
N ALA A 20 -13.39 24.97 -9.87
CA ALA A 20 -12.07 25.53 -10.18
C ALA A 20 -11.98 27.07 -10.14
N PRO A 21 -12.95 27.86 -10.67
CA PRO A 21 -12.91 29.32 -10.57
C PRO A 21 -12.96 29.83 -9.14
N VAL A 22 -13.77 29.21 -8.29
CA VAL A 22 -13.87 29.54 -6.85
C VAL A 22 -12.54 29.25 -6.15
N ALA A 23 -12.01 28.06 -6.35
CA ALA A 23 -10.73 27.66 -5.79
C ALA A 23 -9.59 28.60 -6.20
N LYS A 24 -9.57 29.06 -7.45
CA LYS A 24 -8.61 30.04 -7.94
C LYS A 24 -8.73 31.40 -7.24
N THR A 25 -9.95 31.89 -7.05
CA THR A 25 -10.22 33.18 -6.38
C THR A 25 -9.70 33.19 -4.93
N PHE A 26 -9.83 32.06 -4.24
CA PHE A 26 -9.44 31.95 -2.85
C PHE A 26 -8.09 31.23 -2.64
N THR A 27 -7.33 30.97 -3.70
CA THR A 27 -6.02 30.25 -3.64
C THR A 27 -6.15 28.91 -2.91
N MET A 28 -7.25 28.16 -3.15
CA MET A 28 -7.54 26.89 -2.49
C MET A 28 -6.88 25.72 -3.23
N ARG A 29 -6.36 24.78 -2.44
CA ARG A 29 -6.09 23.42 -2.94
C ARG A 29 -7.33 22.58 -2.64
N TYR A 30 -7.82 21.86 -3.62
CA TYR A 30 -9.00 21.03 -3.48
C TYR A 30 -8.86 19.74 -4.29
N GLU A 31 -9.57 18.75 -3.86
CA GLU A 31 -9.76 17.48 -4.56
C GLU A 31 -11.24 17.11 -4.43
N VAL A 32 -11.84 16.65 -5.52
CA VAL A 32 -13.20 16.13 -5.53
C VAL A 32 -13.13 14.62 -5.69
N ARG A 33 -13.66 13.90 -4.72
CA ARG A 33 -13.77 12.44 -4.75
C ARG A 33 -15.24 12.05 -4.71
N LEU A 34 -15.63 11.15 -5.59
CA LEU A 34 -16.96 10.56 -5.57
C LEU A 34 -16.97 9.38 -4.61
N SER A 35 -17.96 9.31 -3.72
CA SER A 35 -18.11 8.18 -2.79
C SER A 35 -18.39 6.84 -3.49
N SER A 36 -18.85 6.88 -4.74
CA SER A 36 -19.03 5.70 -5.59
C SER A 36 -17.72 5.17 -6.19
N HIS A 37 -16.66 6.01 -6.23
CA HIS A 37 -15.36 5.59 -6.78
C HIS A 37 -14.65 4.66 -5.79
N ARG A 38 -14.33 3.46 -6.25
CA ARG A 38 -13.48 2.51 -5.51
C ARG A 38 -12.07 2.58 -6.06
N THR A 39 -11.13 2.97 -5.19
CA THR A 39 -9.70 3.05 -5.58
C THR A 39 -9.19 1.68 -6.01
N ARG A 40 -8.55 1.60 -7.17
CA ARG A 40 -7.98 0.36 -7.72
C ARG A 40 -6.61 0.10 -7.11
N VAL A 41 -6.54 -0.89 -6.21
CA VAL A 41 -5.36 -1.18 -5.38
C VAL A 41 -4.69 -2.48 -5.82
N ALA A 42 -3.42 -2.43 -6.23
CA ALA A 42 -2.62 -3.64 -6.41
C ALA A 42 -1.92 -4.02 -5.10
N MET A 43 -1.90 -5.32 -4.80
CA MET A 43 -1.17 -5.87 -3.66
C MET A 43 0.13 -6.49 -4.13
N LEU A 44 1.28 -5.98 -3.66
CA LEU A 44 2.57 -6.62 -3.85
C LEU A 44 2.90 -7.49 -2.65
N VAL A 45 3.22 -8.76 -2.88
CA VAL A 45 3.49 -9.73 -1.81
C VAL A 45 4.71 -10.58 -2.11
N SER A 46 5.30 -11.20 -1.10
CA SER A 46 6.36 -12.20 -1.26
C SER A 46 5.90 -13.56 -0.69
N LYS A 47 6.62 -14.12 0.27
CA LYS A 47 6.32 -15.46 0.83
C LYS A 47 5.32 -15.41 2.00
N GLN A 48 5.33 -14.34 2.77
CA GLN A 48 4.50 -14.21 3.97
C GLN A 48 3.14 -13.61 3.61
N ASP A 49 2.09 -14.27 4.02
CA ASP A 49 0.72 -14.04 3.57
C ASP A 49 -0.17 -13.30 4.59
N HIS A 50 0.26 -13.17 5.85
CA HIS A 50 -0.61 -12.65 6.92
C HIS A 50 -1.15 -11.23 6.66
N CYS A 51 -0.35 -10.31 6.08
CA CYS A 51 -0.84 -8.99 5.71
C CYS A 51 -1.83 -9.05 4.54
N LEU A 52 -1.54 -9.87 3.52
CA LEU A 52 -2.45 -10.08 2.40
C LEU A 52 -3.78 -10.67 2.88
N ALA A 53 -3.74 -11.70 3.71
CA ALA A 53 -4.92 -12.36 4.24
C ALA A 53 -5.84 -11.39 5.00
N ASP A 54 -5.28 -10.55 5.88
CA ASP A 54 -6.06 -9.54 6.61
C ASP A 54 -6.71 -8.52 5.67
N LEU A 55 -5.96 -7.98 4.72
CA LEU A 55 -6.47 -7.01 3.75
C LEU A 55 -7.59 -7.61 2.87
N LEU A 56 -7.44 -8.85 2.41
CA LEU A 56 -8.46 -9.55 1.61
C LEU A 56 -9.73 -9.83 2.42
N GLN A 57 -9.60 -10.21 3.69
CA GLN A 57 -10.75 -10.41 4.55
C GLN A 57 -11.51 -9.11 4.82
N ARG A 58 -10.80 -8.00 5.08
CA ARG A 58 -11.40 -6.67 5.24
C ARG A 58 -12.10 -6.20 3.97
N HIS A 59 -11.46 -6.42 2.81
CA HIS A 59 -12.07 -6.13 1.52
C HIS A 59 -13.38 -6.91 1.33
N LYS A 60 -13.38 -8.23 1.59
CA LYS A 60 -14.59 -9.07 1.48
C LYS A 60 -15.72 -8.62 2.42
N ARG A 61 -15.39 -8.09 3.61
CA ARG A 61 -16.36 -7.53 4.56
C ARG A 61 -16.80 -6.12 4.20
N ASN A 62 -16.31 -5.57 3.08
CA ASN A 62 -16.56 -4.18 2.65
C ASN A 62 -16.10 -3.13 3.68
N GLU A 63 -15.09 -3.46 4.50
CA GLU A 63 -14.44 -2.52 5.43
C GLU A 63 -13.46 -1.59 4.69
N LEU A 64 -12.96 -2.03 3.51
CA LEU A 64 -12.11 -1.27 2.62
C LEU A 64 -12.88 -0.93 1.35
N HIS A 65 -13.07 0.36 1.10
CA HIS A 65 -13.79 0.84 -0.10
C HIS A 65 -12.86 0.90 -1.32
N ILE A 66 -12.34 -0.25 -1.71
CA ILE A 66 -11.35 -0.42 -2.78
C ILE A 66 -11.75 -1.56 -3.72
N ASP A 67 -11.20 -1.58 -4.93
CA ASP A 67 -11.14 -2.73 -5.82
C ASP A 67 -9.72 -3.28 -5.82
N ILE A 68 -9.57 -4.61 -5.85
CA ILE A 68 -8.26 -5.27 -5.95
C ILE A 68 -8.17 -5.97 -7.30
N PRO A 69 -7.70 -5.29 -8.36
CA PRO A 69 -7.69 -5.86 -9.71
C PRO A 69 -6.58 -6.89 -9.93
N VAL A 70 -5.52 -6.88 -9.10
CA VAL A 70 -4.41 -7.81 -9.24
C VAL A 70 -3.61 -7.94 -7.94
N ILE A 71 -3.14 -9.15 -7.67
CA ILE A 71 -2.09 -9.44 -6.69
C ILE A 71 -0.84 -9.83 -7.48
N ILE A 72 0.29 -9.19 -7.20
CA ILE A 72 1.57 -9.44 -7.86
C ILE A 72 2.57 -9.96 -6.83
N SER A 73 3.26 -11.04 -7.15
CA SER A 73 4.21 -11.65 -6.23
C SER A 73 5.51 -12.07 -6.95
N ASN A 74 6.62 -12.05 -6.26
CA ASN A 74 7.87 -12.66 -6.73
C ASN A 74 7.96 -14.17 -6.40
N HIS A 75 6.94 -14.74 -5.76
CA HIS A 75 6.80 -16.17 -5.42
C HIS A 75 5.38 -16.66 -5.65
N ASN A 76 5.21 -17.95 -5.83
CA ASN A 76 3.87 -18.56 -6.02
C ASN A 76 3.14 -18.86 -4.70
N THR A 77 3.73 -18.58 -3.55
CA THR A 77 3.24 -19.02 -2.22
C THR A 77 1.85 -18.49 -1.89
N CYS A 78 1.52 -17.28 -2.33
CA CYS A 78 0.24 -16.64 -2.02
C CYS A 78 -0.86 -16.88 -3.08
N ALA A 79 -0.62 -17.71 -4.10
CA ALA A 79 -1.59 -17.96 -5.17
C ALA A 79 -2.95 -18.50 -4.65
N GLY A 80 -2.93 -19.36 -3.62
CA GLY A 80 -4.17 -19.90 -3.03
C GLY A 80 -5.07 -18.83 -2.39
N TRP A 81 -4.51 -17.73 -1.88
CA TRP A 81 -5.30 -16.59 -1.41
C TRP A 81 -6.01 -15.88 -2.58
N ALA A 82 -5.28 -15.66 -3.67
CA ALA A 82 -5.84 -15.00 -4.85
C ALA A 82 -6.98 -15.85 -5.46
N GLU A 83 -6.81 -17.17 -5.55
CA GLU A 83 -7.84 -18.10 -6.01
C GLU A 83 -9.07 -18.09 -5.09
N LEU A 84 -8.89 -18.14 -3.76
CA LEU A 84 -9.98 -18.10 -2.78
C LEU A 84 -10.85 -16.83 -2.90
N PHE A 85 -10.24 -15.71 -3.27
CA PHE A 85 -10.92 -14.42 -3.39
C PHE A 85 -11.23 -14.03 -4.85
N GLU A 86 -10.98 -14.94 -5.81
CA GLU A 86 -11.23 -14.74 -7.25
C GLU A 86 -10.51 -13.50 -7.82
N ILE A 87 -9.29 -13.20 -7.32
CA ILE A 87 -8.49 -12.06 -7.75
C ILE A 87 -7.37 -12.55 -8.67
N PRO A 88 -7.13 -11.88 -9.82
CA PRO A 88 -6.00 -12.18 -10.69
C PRO A 88 -4.66 -12.18 -9.94
N PHE A 89 -3.84 -13.21 -10.17
CA PHE A 89 -2.53 -13.38 -9.54
C PHE A 89 -1.44 -13.47 -10.59
N SER A 90 -0.42 -12.63 -10.46
CA SER A 90 0.72 -12.61 -11.38
C SER A 90 2.02 -12.89 -10.62
N VAL A 91 2.78 -13.87 -11.12
CA VAL A 91 4.10 -14.21 -10.56
C VAL A 91 5.17 -13.55 -11.41
N CYS A 92 5.96 -12.66 -10.79
CA CYS A 92 7.09 -11.94 -11.39
C CYS A 92 8.38 -12.30 -10.61
N PRO A 93 9.01 -13.46 -10.88
CA PRO A 93 10.21 -13.89 -10.17
C PRO A 93 11.34 -12.87 -10.37
N VAL A 94 12.18 -12.71 -9.34
CA VAL A 94 13.26 -11.73 -9.36
C VAL A 94 14.56 -12.33 -8.82
N THR A 95 15.65 -12.03 -9.53
CA THR A 95 17.04 -12.17 -9.06
C THR A 95 17.73 -10.81 -9.12
N LYS A 96 18.98 -10.73 -8.70
CA LYS A 96 19.76 -9.48 -8.82
C LYS A 96 19.90 -9.05 -10.28
N GLU A 97 20.10 -10.01 -11.18
CA GLU A 97 20.33 -9.81 -12.60
C GLU A 97 19.06 -9.46 -13.37
N THR A 98 17.92 -10.02 -12.95
CA THR A 98 16.64 -9.84 -13.65
C THR A 98 15.77 -8.72 -13.06
N LYS A 99 16.23 -8.03 -12.01
CA LYS A 99 15.43 -7.01 -11.31
C LYS A 99 14.90 -5.91 -12.23
N PRO A 100 15.68 -5.31 -13.14
CA PRO A 100 15.16 -4.27 -14.03
C PRO A 100 14.02 -4.77 -14.93
N GLN A 101 14.16 -5.97 -15.48
CA GLN A 101 13.14 -6.60 -16.34
C GLN A 101 11.88 -6.94 -15.53
N GLN A 102 12.05 -7.45 -14.31
CA GLN A 102 10.95 -7.76 -13.41
C GLN A 102 10.19 -6.48 -13.01
N GLU A 103 10.88 -5.39 -12.70
CA GLU A 103 10.25 -4.11 -12.39
C GLU A 103 9.45 -3.57 -13.59
N GLN A 104 9.96 -3.70 -14.83
CA GLN A 104 9.22 -3.32 -16.03
C GLN A 104 7.97 -4.19 -16.23
N GLN A 105 8.05 -5.49 -15.96
CA GLN A 105 6.88 -6.37 -16.00
C GLN A 105 5.82 -5.95 -14.97
N VAL A 106 6.23 -5.62 -13.77
CA VAL A 106 5.32 -5.11 -12.72
C VAL A 106 4.67 -3.80 -13.16
N LEU A 107 5.43 -2.84 -13.69
CA LEU A 107 4.90 -1.56 -14.20
C LEU A 107 3.85 -1.77 -15.30
N SER A 108 4.09 -2.71 -16.24
CA SER A 108 3.10 -3.05 -17.27
C SER A 108 1.81 -3.58 -16.66
N LEU A 109 1.90 -4.54 -15.72
CA LEU A 109 0.73 -5.07 -15.04
C LEU A 109 -0.07 -3.99 -14.29
N LEU A 110 0.61 -3.10 -13.57
CA LEU A 110 -0.04 -2.00 -12.85
C LEU A 110 -0.79 -1.07 -13.81
N LYS A 111 -0.19 -0.75 -14.95
CA LYS A 111 -0.80 0.07 -15.99
C LYS A 111 -2.00 -0.62 -16.64
N ASP A 112 -1.87 -1.90 -17.04
CA ASP A 112 -2.92 -2.69 -17.69
C ASP A 112 -4.15 -2.83 -16.78
N HIS A 113 -3.92 -2.96 -15.48
CA HIS A 113 -4.97 -3.01 -14.46
C HIS A 113 -5.44 -1.64 -13.98
N ARG A 114 -4.93 -0.52 -14.54
CA ARG A 114 -5.29 0.86 -14.16
C ARG A 114 -5.20 1.08 -12.66
N VAL A 115 -4.10 0.66 -12.06
CA VAL A 115 -3.86 0.74 -10.62
C VAL A 115 -3.65 2.20 -10.21
N GLU A 116 -4.32 2.61 -9.13
CA GLU A 116 -4.28 3.96 -8.58
C GLU A 116 -3.52 4.03 -7.25
N LEU A 117 -3.30 2.86 -6.63
CA LEU A 117 -2.54 2.73 -5.39
C LEU A 117 -1.88 1.35 -5.33
N VAL A 118 -0.66 1.29 -4.87
CA VAL A 118 0.04 0.04 -4.60
C VAL A 118 0.25 -0.13 -3.11
N VAL A 119 -0.05 -1.33 -2.58
CA VAL A 119 0.24 -1.71 -1.21
C VAL A 119 1.26 -2.84 -1.17
N MET A 120 2.40 -2.60 -0.54
CA MET A 120 3.44 -3.61 -0.30
C MET A 120 3.08 -4.40 0.97
N ALA A 121 2.28 -5.46 0.81
CA ALA A 121 1.86 -6.34 1.89
C ALA A 121 2.92 -7.43 2.14
N ARG A 122 4.02 -7.09 2.79
CA ARG A 122 5.20 -7.94 3.00
C ARG A 122 5.91 -8.30 1.67
N TYR A 123 6.00 -7.35 0.77
CA TYR A 123 6.82 -7.47 -0.45
C TYR A 123 8.28 -7.21 -0.09
N MET A 124 9.06 -8.28 0.05
CA MET A 124 10.44 -8.24 0.55
C MET A 124 11.46 -7.89 -0.55
N GLN A 125 11.11 -6.89 -1.38
CA GLN A 125 11.98 -6.32 -2.39
C GLN A 125 12.07 -4.81 -2.19
N ILE A 126 13.27 -4.24 -2.35
CA ILE A 126 13.45 -2.79 -2.40
C ILE A 126 13.07 -2.35 -3.83
N LEU A 127 12.15 -1.42 -3.96
CA LEU A 127 11.81 -0.82 -5.25
C LEU A 127 12.92 0.14 -5.66
N SER A 128 13.28 0.14 -6.95
CA SER A 128 14.29 1.08 -7.44
C SER A 128 13.73 2.49 -7.62
N ALA A 129 14.58 3.51 -7.55
CA ALA A 129 14.21 4.90 -7.86
C ALA A 129 13.61 5.01 -9.29
N ALA A 130 14.16 4.26 -10.25
CA ALA A 130 13.65 4.19 -11.60
C ALA A 130 12.22 3.62 -11.68
N PHE A 131 11.90 2.61 -10.86
CA PHE A 131 10.54 2.07 -10.73
C PHE A 131 9.60 3.11 -10.11
N LEU A 132 9.98 3.70 -8.97
CA LEU A 132 9.15 4.68 -8.26
C LEU A 132 8.86 5.93 -9.09
N SER A 133 9.81 6.37 -9.92
CA SER A 133 9.59 7.51 -10.83
C SER A 133 8.62 7.21 -11.99
N GLN A 134 8.44 5.94 -12.36
CA GLN A 134 7.62 5.52 -13.50
C GLN A 134 6.23 5.00 -13.10
N ILE A 135 6.03 4.63 -11.84
CA ILE A 135 4.81 3.94 -11.39
C ILE A 135 3.54 4.80 -11.54
N GLY A 136 3.64 6.11 -11.42
CA GLY A 136 2.54 7.05 -11.63
C GLY A 136 1.44 7.04 -10.57
N CYS A 137 1.57 6.25 -9.50
CA CYS A 137 0.64 6.22 -8.38
C CYS A 137 1.39 6.06 -7.04
N PRO A 138 0.78 6.40 -5.90
CA PRO A 138 1.39 6.20 -4.59
C PRO A 138 1.67 4.73 -4.30
N VAL A 139 2.72 4.47 -3.53
CA VAL A 139 3.06 3.15 -2.99
C VAL A 139 3.09 3.23 -1.48
N ILE A 140 2.30 2.42 -0.80
CA ILE A 140 2.31 2.28 0.65
C ILE A 140 3.10 1.04 1.01
N ASN A 141 4.06 1.19 1.92
CA ASN A 141 4.79 0.10 2.53
C ASN A 141 4.42 -0.06 4.00
N ILE A 142 4.34 -1.29 4.46
CA ILE A 142 4.21 -1.60 5.89
C ILE A 142 5.55 -2.11 6.38
N HIS A 143 6.29 -1.22 7.05
CA HIS A 143 7.54 -1.56 7.69
C HIS A 143 7.28 -2.09 9.11
N HIS A 144 7.83 -3.24 9.44
CA HIS A 144 7.60 -3.91 10.72
C HIS A 144 8.52 -3.40 11.82
N SER A 145 8.62 -2.08 11.95
CA SER A 145 9.24 -1.41 13.10
C SER A 145 8.57 -0.06 13.35
N PHE A 146 8.87 0.53 14.50
CA PHE A 146 8.45 1.87 14.87
C PHE A 146 9.46 2.88 14.31
N LEU A 147 9.27 3.29 13.05
CA LEU A 147 10.17 4.27 12.40
C LEU A 147 10.17 5.61 13.14
N PRO A 148 11.30 6.32 13.20
CA PRO A 148 12.59 6.03 12.56
C PRO A 148 13.49 5.05 13.34
N ALA A 149 12.99 4.35 14.34
CA ALA A 149 13.75 3.36 15.07
C ALA A 149 13.80 2.02 14.31
N PHE A 150 14.96 1.34 14.37
CA PHE A 150 15.16 0.01 13.80
C PHE A 150 14.92 -0.05 12.28
N ILE A 151 15.49 0.91 11.55
CA ILE A 151 15.49 0.93 10.08
C ILE A 151 16.20 -0.31 9.53
N GLY A 152 15.75 -0.80 8.37
CA GLY A 152 16.40 -1.87 7.61
C GLY A 152 16.00 -3.27 8.05
N ALA A 153 16.92 -4.22 7.89
CA ALA A 153 16.63 -5.65 8.06
C ALA A 153 16.51 -6.08 9.53
N ASN A 154 15.60 -7.02 9.79
CA ASN A 154 15.41 -7.68 11.10
C ASN A 154 15.14 -6.72 12.28
N PRO A 155 14.22 -5.76 12.17
CA PRO A 155 13.97 -4.75 13.21
C PRO A 155 13.56 -5.37 14.55
N TYR A 156 12.80 -6.45 14.58
CA TYR A 156 12.44 -7.15 15.82
C TYR A 156 13.66 -7.75 16.54
N ARG A 157 14.65 -8.24 15.78
CA ARG A 157 15.91 -8.73 16.38
C ARG A 157 16.70 -7.58 16.97
N GLN A 158 16.80 -6.47 16.27
CA GLN A 158 17.45 -5.25 16.79
C GLN A 158 16.77 -4.76 18.07
N ALA A 159 15.44 -4.74 18.11
CA ALA A 159 14.65 -4.38 19.28
C ALA A 159 14.90 -5.33 20.47
N TYR A 160 14.94 -6.64 20.20
CA TYR A 160 15.23 -7.66 21.20
C TYR A 160 16.64 -7.49 21.81
N ASP A 161 17.65 -7.35 20.96
CA ASP A 161 19.04 -7.23 21.37
C ASP A 161 19.29 -5.95 22.19
N ARG A 162 18.49 -4.87 21.94
CA ARG A 162 18.50 -3.65 22.75
C ARG A 162 17.62 -3.71 24.00
N GLY A 163 16.89 -4.79 24.21
CA GLY A 163 16.03 -5.00 25.37
C GLY A 163 14.82 -4.07 25.45
N VAL A 164 14.37 -3.48 24.33
CA VAL A 164 13.19 -2.60 24.32
C VAL A 164 11.92 -3.39 24.63
N LYS A 165 10.93 -2.70 25.19
CA LYS A 165 9.67 -3.31 25.65
C LYS A 165 8.48 -2.93 24.80
N ILE A 166 8.69 -2.12 23.78
CA ILE A 166 7.67 -1.69 22.82
C ILE A 166 8.23 -1.92 21.42
N ILE A 167 7.48 -2.62 20.60
CA ILE A 167 7.71 -2.76 19.16
C ILE A 167 6.50 -2.27 18.39
N GLY A 168 6.62 -2.07 17.09
CA GLY A 168 5.52 -1.54 16.32
C GLY A 168 5.62 -1.89 14.84
N ALA A 169 4.71 -1.28 14.09
CA ALA A 169 4.73 -1.25 12.65
C ALA A 169 4.43 0.18 12.18
N THR A 170 4.96 0.54 11.03
CA THR A 170 4.76 1.85 10.41
C THR A 170 4.25 1.66 8.99
N ALA A 171 3.09 2.23 8.69
CA ALA A 171 2.64 2.43 7.32
C ALA A 171 3.19 3.78 6.82
N HIS A 172 3.90 3.77 5.71
CA HIS A 172 4.50 4.97 5.12
C HIS A 172 4.47 4.90 3.59
N TYR A 173 4.60 6.05 2.94
CA TYR A 173 4.80 6.07 1.51
C TYR A 173 6.21 5.60 1.17
N ALA A 174 6.34 4.74 0.16
CA ALA A 174 7.65 4.35 -0.36
C ALA A 174 8.23 5.51 -1.19
N THR A 175 9.48 5.85 -0.90
CA THR A 175 10.29 6.86 -1.60
C THR A 175 11.61 6.25 -2.03
N ASP A 176 12.45 7.04 -2.72
CA ASP A 176 13.79 6.62 -3.14
C ASP A 176 14.67 6.29 -1.93
N ASP A 177 14.45 6.97 -0.81
CA ASP A 177 15.13 6.71 0.46
C ASP A 177 14.40 5.60 1.22
N LEU A 178 15.10 4.50 1.49
CA LEU A 178 14.54 3.30 2.11
C LEU A 178 14.00 3.60 3.50
N ASP A 179 12.71 3.30 3.71
CA ASP A 179 11.98 3.45 4.99
C ASP A 179 11.95 4.90 5.53
N GLU A 180 12.24 5.93 4.69
CA GLU A 180 12.26 7.34 5.09
C GLU A 180 11.09 8.16 4.53
N GLY A 181 10.19 7.54 3.79
CA GLY A 181 9.01 8.21 3.25
C GLY A 181 8.02 8.68 4.33
N PRO A 182 7.14 9.64 3.99
CA PRO A 182 6.17 10.18 4.94
C PRO A 182 5.34 9.11 5.62
N THR A 183 5.32 9.14 6.95
CA THR A 183 4.50 8.23 7.78
C THR A 183 3.01 8.53 7.60
N ILE A 184 2.22 7.48 7.43
CA ILE A 184 0.76 7.52 7.32
C ILE A 184 0.15 7.19 8.68
N GLU A 185 0.58 6.05 9.26
CA GLU A 185 0.06 5.56 10.54
C GLU A 185 1.10 4.69 11.23
N GLN A 186 1.06 4.64 12.54
CA GLN A 186 1.91 3.79 13.36
C GLN A 186 1.10 3.15 14.46
N ASP A 187 1.40 1.88 14.73
CA ASP A 187 0.85 1.18 15.88
C ASP A 187 1.96 0.47 16.65
N VAL A 188 1.74 0.31 17.95
CA VAL A 188 2.72 -0.27 18.87
C VAL A 188 2.11 -1.36 19.72
N ILE A 189 2.94 -2.36 20.05
CA ILE A 189 2.60 -3.43 20.97
C ILE A 189 3.69 -3.59 22.02
N ARG A 190 3.26 -3.82 23.27
CA ARG A 190 4.17 -4.13 24.36
C ARG A 190 4.63 -5.59 24.28
N VAL A 191 5.95 -5.81 24.33
CA VAL A 191 6.55 -7.14 24.39
C VAL A 191 6.97 -7.50 25.79
N GLY A 192 6.59 -8.71 26.23
CA GLY A 192 7.00 -9.27 27.52
C GLY A 192 8.44 -9.80 27.48
N THR A 193 9.05 -9.91 28.65
CA THR A 193 10.29 -10.67 28.80
C THR A 193 9.96 -12.16 28.71
N PRO A 194 10.74 -13.00 28.00
CA PRO A 194 10.57 -14.45 28.06
C PRO A 194 10.59 -14.91 29.51
N GLY A 195 9.52 -15.55 29.97
CA GLY A 195 9.41 -16.07 31.36
C GLY A 195 8.39 -15.35 32.25
N TYR A 196 7.88 -14.17 31.90
CA TYR A 196 6.77 -13.54 32.61
C TYR A 196 5.47 -13.74 31.81
N ARG A 197 4.78 -14.84 32.04
CA ARG A 197 3.34 -14.96 31.71
C ARG A 197 2.56 -14.22 32.83
N ARG A 198 1.83 -13.20 32.46
CA ARG A 198 0.67 -12.76 33.24
C ARG A 198 -0.58 -13.39 32.68
#